data_a7505aadf2c2c42aeafde35bfb3c3d6e
#
_entry.id   a7505aadf2c2c42aeafde35bfb3c3d6e
#
_cell.length_a   1.000
_cell.length_b   1.000
_cell.length_c   1.000
_cell.angle_alpha   90.00
_cell.angle_beta   90.00
_cell.angle_gamma   90.00
#
_symmetry.space_group_name_H-M   'P 1'
#
loop_
_entity.id
_entity.type
_entity.pdbx_description
1 polymer ?
#
loop_
_entity_poly.entity_id
_entity_poly.type
_entity_poly.pdbx_seq_one_letter_code
_entity_poly.pdbx_strand_id
1 'polypeptide(L)'
;MLQHLGNKVVLARDQKLRDEEIALQARIAGLEAQSAPPDDDEESDGAAGGEEELAQDLSAAQQAYSALLARVRKENKEQASLMTVEPLTLKQVQASLDGETTLLEYFVAAEQIVLWIIDKERAEHVTIPLRRRDLILKVRALRQRISEPTRQGAGLKESAQELYRLLIEPVRQKIRGKELLIIPHDVLHYLPFQALIAPSGRYLIEDYPIEYLSSASLMQFTKEKKKSSRDTVLALGNPDRGDEAFNLRFAEREAKEIAAVYPKSSVLLREQATKAKVVALGPANDILHFAVHAEFNQEDPTSSALLLARDGSEDGKLTVQEIFSLNLKADLVVLSACETGLGKISNGDEIVGLTRAFIYAGTPSVITTLWKVNDRASYELMK
;
A
#
# COMPACT_ATOMS: atom_id res chain seq x y z
N MET A 1 -4.79 -12.76 -0.42
CA MET A 1 -3.72 -11.76 -0.37
C MET A 1 -2.76 -12.01 0.79
N LEU A 2 -3.16 -11.92 2.06
CA LEU A 2 -2.26 -12.24 3.18
C LEU A 2 -1.78 -13.71 3.18
N GLN A 3 -2.54 -14.65 2.61
CA GLN A 3 -2.09 -16.04 2.45
C GLN A 3 -0.92 -16.18 1.46
N HIS A 4 -0.82 -15.34 0.44
CA HIS A 4 0.32 -15.34 -0.49
C HIS A 4 1.51 -14.48 -0.02
N LEU A 5 1.27 -13.46 0.79
CA LEU A 5 2.33 -12.67 1.45
C LEU A 5 2.81 -13.33 2.74
N GLY A 6 1.99 -14.18 3.37
CA GLY A 6 2.21 -14.73 4.71
C GLY A 6 3.48 -15.55 4.87
N ASN A 7 4.00 -16.13 3.81
CA ASN A 7 5.20 -16.97 3.88
C ASN A 7 6.53 -16.21 3.68
N LYS A 8 6.50 -14.88 3.42
CA LYS A 8 7.73 -14.10 3.15
C LYS A 8 7.93 -12.90 4.08
N VAL A 9 6.91 -12.49 4.86
CA VAL A 9 6.99 -11.35 5.75
C VAL A 9 7.19 -11.83 7.18
N VAL A 10 8.28 -11.42 7.81
CA VAL A 10 8.54 -11.67 9.23
C VAL A 10 7.76 -10.67 10.05
N LEU A 11 6.87 -11.16 10.87
CA LEU A 11 5.83 -10.39 11.53
C LEU A 11 6.12 -10.10 13.01
N ALA A 12 6.99 -10.88 13.65
CA ALA A 12 7.34 -10.70 15.05
C ALA A 12 8.31 -9.52 15.24
N ARG A 13 8.02 -8.62 16.20
CA ARG A 13 8.92 -7.52 16.61
C ARG A 13 9.96 -7.98 17.62
N ASP A 14 9.60 -8.92 18.48
CA ASP A 14 10.55 -9.55 19.40
C ASP A 14 11.56 -10.38 18.62
N GLN A 15 12.87 -10.23 18.96
CA GLN A 15 13.94 -10.88 18.20
C GLN A 15 13.82 -12.41 18.22
N LYS A 16 13.47 -12.99 19.37
CA LYS A 16 13.36 -14.44 19.54
C LYS A 16 12.20 -15.03 18.74
N LEU A 17 11.05 -14.34 18.78
CA LEU A 17 9.88 -14.73 17.97
C LEU A 17 10.14 -14.54 16.48
N ARG A 18 10.93 -13.53 16.11
CA ARG A 18 11.36 -13.29 14.72
C ARG A 18 12.24 -14.42 14.20
N ASP A 19 13.23 -14.83 14.97
CA ASP A 19 14.13 -15.91 14.58
C ASP A 19 13.36 -17.24 14.44
N GLU A 20 12.40 -17.51 15.34
CA GLU A 20 11.49 -18.66 15.27
C GLU A 20 10.59 -18.59 14.05
N GLU A 21 10.08 -17.41 13.69
CA GLU A 21 9.24 -17.17 12.52
C GLU A 21 10.00 -17.41 11.22
N ILE A 22 11.21 -16.86 11.09
CA ILE A 22 12.08 -17.07 9.93
C ILE A 22 12.37 -18.57 9.73
N ALA A 23 12.70 -19.28 10.81
CA ALA A 23 12.99 -20.69 10.74
C ALA A 23 11.79 -21.53 10.29
N LEU A 24 10.59 -21.23 10.78
CA LEU A 24 9.36 -21.92 10.39
C LEU A 24 8.96 -21.62 8.94
N GLN A 25 9.07 -20.36 8.49
CA GLN A 25 8.82 -20.00 7.11
C GLN A 25 9.77 -20.68 6.14
N ALA A 26 11.07 -20.73 6.46
CA ALA A 26 12.08 -21.45 5.67
C ALA A 26 11.78 -22.95 5.59
N ARG A 27 11.35 -23.56 6.71
CA ARG A 27 10.95 -24.96 6.74
C ARG A 27 9.74 -25.24 5.87
N ILE A 28 8.68 -24.41 5.95
CA ILE A 28 7.47 -24.56 5.14
C ILE A 28 7.83 -24.42 3.66
N ALA A 29 8.58 -23.40 3.26
CA ALA A 29 9.01 -23.19 1.88
C ALA A 29 9.84 -24.36 1.34
N GLY A 30 10.72 -24.95 2.17
CA GLY A 30 11.49 -26.14 1.80
C GLY A 30 10.63 -27.37 1.58
N LEU A 31 9.61 -27.58 2.41
CA LEU A 31 8.68 -28.70 2.28
C LEU A 31 7.72 -28.52 1.09
N GLU A 32 7.24 -27.29 0.85
CA GLU A 32 6.43 -26.97 -0.32
C GLU A 32 7.21 -27.17 -1.64
N ALA A 33 8.49 -26.81 -1.67
CA ALA A 33 9.34 -27.03 -2.84
C ALA A 33 9.56 -28.54 -3.12
N GLN A 34 9.60 -29.38 -2.08
CA GLN A 34 9.71 -30.85 -2.23
C GLN A 34 8.40 -31.51 -2.64
N SER A 35 7.25 -30.88 -2.36
CA SER A 35 5.92 -31.38 -2.72
C SER A 35 5.45 -30.95 -4.11
N ALA A 36 6.21 -30.06 -4.80
CA ALA A 36 5.90 -29.66 -6.16
C ALA A 36 6.07 -30.86 -7.12
N PRO A 37 5.11 -31.13 -8.02
CA PRO A 37 5.27 -32.20 -8.99
C PRO A 37 6.51 -31.93 -9.86
N PRO A 38 7.28 -32.95 -10.25
CA PRO A 38 8.39 -32.79 -11.17
C PRO A 38 7.88 -32.25 -12.52
N ASP A 39 8.63 -31.33 -13.12
CA ASP A 39 8.37 -30.89 -14.51
C ASP A 39 8.35 -32.13 -15.41
N ASP A 40 7.34 -32.18 -16.31
CA ASP A 40 7.05 -33.31 -17.21
C ASP A 40 8.33 -33.90 -17.83
N ASP A 41 8.60 -35.18 -17.56
CA ASP A 41 9.30 -36.18 -18.39
C ASP A 41 10.06 -37.29 -17.62
N GLU A 42 9.82 -37.56 -16.33
CA GLU A 42 10.35 -38.78 -15.69
C GLU A 42 9.26 -39.53 -14.90
N GLU A 43 8.78 -40.64 -15.45
CA GLU A 43 8.04 -41.66 -14.71
C GLU A 43 8.93 -42.25 -13.61
N SER A 44 8.77 -41.83 -12.38
CA SER A 44 9.36 -42.51 -11.22
C SER A 44 8.35 -43.34 -10.49
N ASP A 45 8.39 -44.63 -10.75
CA ASP A 45 7.79 -45.69 -9.91
C ASP A 45 8.54 -45.67 -8.55
N GLY A 46 7.88 -45.26 -7.48
CA GLY A 46 8.34 -45.55 -6.13
C GLY A 46 8.20 -44.42 -5.10
N ALA A 47 7.26 -44.62 -4.21
CA ALA A 47 7.26 -44.16 -2.81
C ALA A 47 5.97 -43.44 -2.37
N ALA A 48 4.87 -44.12 -2.34
CA ALA A 48 3.64 -43.65 -1.66
C ALA A 48 3.87 -43.34 -0.15
N GLY A 49 4.91 -43.89 0.47
CA GLY A 49 5.27 -43.62 1.87
C GLY A 49 5.96 -42.27 2.12
N GLY A 50 6.71 -41.78 1.14
CA GLY A 50 7.42 -40.49 1.26
C GLY A 50 6.53 -39.25 1.11
N GLU A 51 5.51 -39.35 0.27
CA GLU A 51 4.53 -38.26 0.08
C GLU A 51 3.64 -38.04 1.31
N GLU A 52 3.26 -39.14 2.00
CA GLU A 52 2.45 -39.04 3.20
C GLU A 52 3.23 -38.45 4.38
N GLU A 53 4.51 -38.82 4.52
CA GLU A 53 5.42 -38.28 5.53
C GLU A 53 5.70 -36.76 5.24
N LEU A 54 5.91 -36.39 3.98
CA LEU A 54 6.11 -35.01 3.56
C LEU A 54 4.87 -34.14 3.81
N ALA A 55 3.68 -34.67 3.53
CA ALA A 55 2.41 -33.98 3.80
C ALA A 55 2.16 -33.81 5.31
N GLN A 56 2.53 -34.79 6.13
CA GLN A 56 2.47 -34.68 7.59
C GLN A 56 3.45 -33.65 8.13
N ASP A 57 4.68 -33.63 7.64
CA ASP A 57 5.70 -32.65 8.02
C ASP A 57 5.30 -31.22 7.64
N LEU A 58 4.72 -31.02 6.44
CA LEU A 58 4.21 -29.73 6.01
C LEU A 58 3.05 -29.27 6.90
N SER A 59 2.11 -30.17 7.20
CA SER A 59 0.98 -29.89 8.10
C SER A 59 1.47 -29.52 9.50
N ALA A 60 2.46 -30.23 10.05
CA ALA A 60 3.03 -29.95 11.34
C ALA A 60 3.76 -28.60 11.37
N ALA A 61 4.51 -28.25 10.31
CA ALA A 61 5.18 -26.96 10.20
C ALA A 61 4.17 -25.80 10.09
N GLN A 62 3.10 -25.97 9.35
CA GLN A 62 2.01 -24.99 9.24
C GLN A 62 1.25 -24.81 10.56
N GLN A 63 1.02 -25.88 11.31
CA GLN A 63 0.45 -25.81 12.67
C GLN A 63 1.36 -25.09 13.65
N ALA A 64 2.65 -25.37 13.62
CA ALA A 64 3.64 -24.67 14.45
C ALA A 64 3.69 -23.19 14.12
N TYR A 65 3.65 -22.83 12.86
CA TYR A 65 3.58 -21.42 12.41
C TYR A 65 2.28 -20.74 12.87
N SER A 66 1.16 -21.41 12.79
CA SER A 66 -0.13 -20.90 13.31
C SER A 66 -0.09 -20.66 14.82
N ALA A 67 0.55 -21.58 15.58
CA ALA A 67 0.74 -21.43 17.02
C ALA A 67 1.68 -20.26 17.36
N LEU A 68 2.74 -20.07 16.58
CA LEU A 68 3.63 -18.91 16.73
C LEU A 68 2.88 -17.61 16.49
N LEU A 69 2.08 -17.52 15.40
CA LEU A 69 1.24 -16.37 15.13
C LEU A 69 0.26 -16.06 16.27
N ALA A 70 -0.31 -17.10 16.89
CA ALA A 70 -1.16 -16.94 18.07
C ALA A 70 -0.39 -16.35 19.28
N ARG A 71 0.89 -16.72 19.46
CA ARG A 71 1.77 -16.13 20.49
C ARG A 71 2.10 -14.68 20.18
N VAL A 72 2.50 -14.37 18.95
CA VAL A 72 2.73 -12.99 18.49
C VAL A 72 1.48 -12.13 18.71
N ARG A 73 0.29 -12.67 18.43
CA ARG A 73 -1.00 -12.02 18.71
C ARG A 73 -1.21 -11.69 20.17
N LYS A 74 -0.86 -12.62 21.06
CA LYS A 74 -1.03 -12.44 22.51
C LYS A 74 -0.11 -11.37 23.07
N GLU A 75 1.11 -11.29 22.54
CA GLU A 75 2.14 -10.35 23.00
C GLU A 75 1.97 -8.95 22.39
N ASN A 76 1.42 -8.88 21.19
CA ASN A 76 1.18 -7.62 20.50
C ASN A 76 -0.19 -7.61 19.78
N LYS A 77 -1.23 -7.30 20.54
CA LYS A 77 -2.63 -7.26 20.05
C LYS A 77 -2.84 -6.34 18.85
N GLU A 78 -2.12 -5.22 18.80
CA GLU A 78 -2.19 -4.28 17.67
C GLU A 78 -1.63 -4.90 16.38
N GLN A 79 -0.47 -5.56 16.46
CA GLN A 79 0.14 -6.24 15.32
C GLN A 79 -0.73 -7.41 14.84
N ALA A 80 -1.21 -8.20 15.77
CA ALA A 80 -2.05 -9.35 15.47
C ALA A 80 -3.30 -8.96 14.69
N SER A 81 -3.92 -7.86 15.07
CA SER A 81 -5.14 -7.38 14.45
C SER A 81 -4.92 -6.82 13.03
N LEU A 82 -3.72 -6.28 12.73
CA LEU A 82 -3.34 -5.88 11.36
C LEU A 82 -3.01 -7.08 10.46
N MET A 83 -2.58 -8.19 11.05
CA MET A 83 -2.16 -9.41 10.33
C MET A 83 -3.32 -10.36 10.01
N THR A 84 -4.23 -10.50 10.94
CA THR A 84 -5.46 -11.27 10.76
C THR A 84 -6.62 -10.33 10.95
N VAL A 85 -6.88 -9.55 9.91
CA VAL A 85 -8.02 -8.67 9.88
C VAL A 85 -9.27 -9.52 9.98
N GLU A 86 -9.79 -9.73 11.20
CA GLU A 86 -11.15 -10.22 11.35
C GLU A 86 -12.06 -9.21 10.66
N PRO A 87 -12.85 -9.62 9.67
CA PRO A 87 -13.70 -8.69 8.97
C PRO A 87 -14.62 -7.98 9.97
N LEU A 88 -14.64 -6.65 9.92
CA LEU A 88 -15.61 -5.91 10.72
C LEU A 88 -17.02 -6.23 10.23
N THR A 89 -17.93 -6.39 11.16
CA THR A 89 -19.36 -6.42 10.83
C THR A 89 -19.82 -5.05 10.32
N LEU A 90 -20.87 -5.00 9.52
CA LEU A 90 -21.44 -3.74 9.03
C LEU A 90 -21.68 -2.73 10.17
N LYS A 91 -22.20 -3.19 11.31
CA LYS A 91 -22.43 -2.32 12.48
C LYS A 91 -21.13 -1.71 13.03
N GLN A 92 -20.04 -2.48 13.04
CA GLN A 92 -18.74 -1.96 13.49
C GLN A 92 -18.15 -0.96 12.48
N VAL A 93 -18.30 -1.22 11.17
CA VAL A 93 -17.93 -0.26 10.13
C VAL A 93 -18.70 1.04 10.31
N GLN A 94 -20.03 0.99 10.45
CA GLN A 94 -20.88 2.15 10.66
C GLN A 94 -20.53 2.90 11.95
N ALA A 95 -20.23 2.21 13.04
CA ALA A 95 -19.78 2.81 14.29
C ALA A 95 -18.41 3.51 14.14
N SER A 96 -17.60 3.05 13.19
CA SER A 96 -16.29 3.64 12.89
C SER A 96 -16.39 4.85 11.96
N LEU A 97 -17.49 5.07 11.26
CA LEU A 97 -17.72 6.27 10.44
C LEU A 97 -18.18 7.44 11.30
N ASP A 98 -17.77 8.65 10.94
CA ASP A 98 -18.41 9.86 11.45
C ASP A 98 -19.68 10.20 10.64
N GLY A 99 -20.33 11.32 10.93
CA GLY A 99 -21.53 11.75 10.19
C GLY A 99 -21.25 12.43 8.86
N GLU A 100 -19.99 12.72 8.54
CA GLU A 100 -19.57 13.49 7.37
C GLU A 100 -18.93 12.60 6.28
N THR A 101 -18.64 11.33 6.58
CA THR A 101 -17.96 10.39 5.66
C THR A 101 -18.94 9.41 5.02
N THR A 102 -18.88 9.26 3.69
CA THR A 102 -19.49 8.14 2.97
C THR A 102 -18.39 7.18 2.50
N LEU A 103 -18.52 5.91 2.89
CA LEU A 103 -17.63 4.84 2.45
C LEU A 103 -18.16 4.22 1.17
N LEU A 104 -17.28 4.11 0.16
CA LEU A 104 -17.51 3.44 -1.11
C LEU A 104 -16.58 2.21 -1.20
N GLU A 105 -17.14 1.01 -1.10
CA GLU A 105 -16.37 -0.23 -1.20
C GLU A 105 -16.70 -0.95 -2.49
N TYR A 106 -15.69 -1.20 -3.31
CA TYR A 106 -15.81 -1.84 -4.60
C TYR A 106 -15.38 -3.29 -4.54
N PHE A 107 -16.14 -4.16 -5.21
CA PHE A 107 -15.76 -5.54 -5.49
C PHE A 107 -15.90 -5.83 -6.98
N VAL A 108 -14.78 -6.06 -7.64
CA VAL A 108 -14.71 -6.35 -9.08
C VAL A 108 -14.81 -7.85 -9.29
N ALA A 109 -15.96 -8.30 -9.81
CA ALA A 109 -16.16 -9.67 -10.27
C ALA A 109 -15.89 -9.77 -11.79
N ALA A 110 -15.94 -10.97 -12.36
CA ALA A 110 -15.64 -11.21 -13.77
C ALA A 110 -16.53 -10.39 -14.72
N GLU A 111 -17.85 -10.34 -14.45
CA GLU A 111 -18.86 -9.77 -15.34
C GLU A 111 -19.49 -8.46 -14.81
N GLN A 112 -19.22 -8.10 -13.56
CA GLN A 112 -19.84 -6.95 -12.91
C GLN A 112 -19.00 -6.41 -11.77
N ILE A 113 -19.32 -5.19 -11.34
CA ILE A 113 -18.76 -4.58 -10.11
C ILE A 113 -19.92 -4.47 -9.12
N VAL A 114 -19.71 -4.91 -7.89
CA VAL A 114 -20.59 -4.63 -6.77
C VAL A 114 -19.99 -3.45 -5.99
N LEU A 115 -20.79 -2.41 -5.77
CA LEU A 115 -20.38 -1.22 -5.03
C LEU A 115 -21.30 -1.04 -3.83
N TRP A 116 -20.74 -1.11 -2.63
CA TRP A 116 -21.42 -0.76 -1.40
C TRP A 116 -21.24 0.71 -1.09
N ILE A 117 -22.33 1.36 -0.67
CA ILE A 117 -22.39 2.73 -0.20
C ILE A 117 -22.81 2.67 1.26
N ILE A 118 -21.90 3.03 2.16
CA ILE A 118 -22.09 2.89 3.60
C ILE A 118 -21.87 4.25 4.25
N ASP A 119 -22.83 4.72 5.00
CA ASP A 119 -22.70 5.83 5.93
C ASP A 119 -22.99 5.34 7.37
N LYS A 120 -22.93 6.23 8.34
CA LYS A 120 -23.16 5.91 9.75
C LYS A 120 -24.49 5.22 10.03
N GLU A 121 -25.51 5.48 9.22
CA GLU A 121 -26.89 5.04 9.46
C GLU A 121 -27.37 4.02 8.42
N ARG A 122 -26.82 4.04 7.21
CA ARG A 122 -27.31 3.27 6.06
C ARG A 122 -26.22 2.49 5.38
N ALA A 123 -26.62 1.40 4.77
CA ALA A 123 -25.81 0.61 3.87
C ALA A 123 -26.68 0.16 2.71
N GLU A 124 -26.24 0.49 1.52
CA GLU A 124 -26.89 0.11 0.25
C GLU A 124 -25.84 -0.46 -0.67
N HIS A 125 -26.25 -1.15 -1.71
CA HIS A 125 -25.35 -1.55 -2.78
C HIS A 125 -25.98 -1.29 -4.15
N VAL A 126 -25.13 -1.18 -5.13
CA VAL A 126 -25.49 -1.16 -6.56
C VAL A 126 -24.61 -2.14 -7.31
N THR A 127 -25.17 -2.72 -8.38
CA THR A 127 -24.42 -3.57 -9.29
C THR A 127 -24.23 -2.83 -10.61
N ILE A 128 -22.98 -2.71 -11.04
CA ILE A 128 -22.59 -2.05 -12.28
C ILE A 128 -22.24 -3.15 -13.29
N PRO A 129 -22.96 -3.29 -14.40
CA PRO A 129 -22.72 -4.32 -15.41
C PRO A 129 -21.49 -3.95 -16.27
N LEU A 130 -20.29 -4.12 -15.71
CA LEU A 130 -19.02 -3.82 -16.37
C LEU A 130 -18.07 -5.00 -16.13
N ARG A 131 -17.65 -5.64 -17.22
CA ARG A 131 -16.72 -6.76 -17.15
C ARG A 131 -15.36 -6.30 -16.68
N ARG A 132 -14.72 -7.13 -15.83
CA ARG A 132 -13.36 -6.88 -15.29
C ARG A 132 -12.35 -6.51 -16.40
N ARG A 133 -12.37 -7.24 -17.53
CA ARG A 133 -11.43 -6.96 -18.64
C ARG A 133 -11.63 -5.56 -19.24
N ASP A 134 -12.88 -5.11 -19.35
CA ASP A 134 -13.20 -3.81 -19.93
C ASP A 134 -12.83 -2.67 -18.96
N LEU A 135 -13.04 -2.89 -17.65
CA LEU A 135 -12.57 -1.99 -16.60
C LEU A 135 -11.04 -1.82 -16.63
N ILE A 136 -10.29 -2.93 -16.73
CA ILE A 136 -8.82 -2.90 -16.84
C ILE A 136 -8.36 -2.02 -18.01
N LEU A 137 -8.98 -2.18 -19.18
CA LEU A 137 -8.63 -1.40 -20.36
C LEU A 137 -8.89 0.10 -20.15
N LYS A 138 -10.02 0.46 -19.52
CA LYS A 138 -10.38 1.86 -19.23
C LYS A 138 -9.45 2.50 -18.21
N VAL A 139 -9.13 1.80 -17.13
CA VAL A 139 -8.19 2.29 -16.11
C VAL A 139 -6.79 2.46 -16.69
N ARG A 140 -6.31 1.48 -17.47
CA ARG A 140 -5.01 1.58 -18.17
C ARG A 140 -4.97 2.78 -19.11
N ALA A 141 -6.03 2.98 -19.91
CA ALA A 141 -6.10 4.10 -20.84
C ALA A 141 -6.05 5.46 -20.12
N LEU A 142 -6.78 5.63 -19.02
CA LEU A 142 -6.71 6.86 -18.22
C LEU A 142 -5.32 7.07 -17.64
N ARG A 143 -4.73 6.05 -17.01
CA ARG A 143 -3.38 6.13 -16.43
C ARG A 143 -2.31 6.49 -17.45
N GLN A 144 -2.31 5.85 -18.62
CA GLN A 144 -1.38 6.18 -19.68
C GLN A 144 -1.49 7.66 -20.09
N ARG A 145 -2.70 8.18 -20.24
CA ARG A 145 -2.92 9.60 -20.59
C ARG A 145 -2.47 10.57 -19.49
N ILE A 146 -2.56 10.17 -18.22
CA ILE A 146 -2.05 10.96 -17.09
C ILE A 146 -0.52 10.94 -17.06
N SER A 147 0.09 9.75 -17.23
CA SER A 147 1.56 9.56 -17.15
C SER A 147 2.30 10.12 -18.35
N GLU A 148 1.67 10.09 -19.51
CA GLU A 148 2.23 10.54 -20.79
C GLU A 148 1.32 11.63 -21.40
N PRO A 149 1.26 12.83 -20.80
CA PRO A 149 0.41 13.88 -21.31
C PRO A 149 0.88 14.32 -22.71
N THR A 150 0.10 14.00 -23.73
CA THR A 150 0.32 14.54 -25.07
C THR A 150 0.14 16.05 -25.04
N ARG A 151 0.81 16.79 -25.94
CA ARG A 151 0.74 18.26 -26.01
C ARG A 151 -0.69 18.82 -26.08
N GLN A 152 -1.69 18.01 -26.38
CA GLN A 152 -3.09 18.39 -26.53
C GLN A 152 -4.00 17.82 -25.44
N GLY A 153 -3.52 16.99 -24.50
CA GLY A 153 -4.37 16.33 -23.47
C GLY A 153 -5.49 15.49 -24.08
N ALA A 154 -5.37 15.11 -25.35
CA ALA A 154 -6.44 14.46 -26.11
C ALA A 154 -6.88 13.16 -25.42
N GLY A 155 -8.18 13.04 -25.15
CA GLY A 155 -8.81 11.85 -24.58
C GLY A 155 -8.66 11.70 -23.05
N LEU A 156 -7.92 12.58 -22.37
CA LEU A 156 -7.80 12.52 -20.90
C LEU A 156 -9.15 12.83 -20.23
N LYS A 157 -9.76 13.94 -20.63
CA LYS A 157 -11.05 14.38 -20.09
C LYS A 157 -12.15 13.36 -20.37
N GLU A 158 -12.21 12.85 -21.59
CA GLU A 158 -13.20 11.85 -22.01
C GLU A 158 -13.05 10.55 -21.20
N SER A 159 -11.82 10.07 -20.98
CA SER A 159 -11.57 8.88 -20.19
C SER A 159 -11.92 9.08 -18.71
N ALA A 160 -11.60 10.24 -18.14
CA ALA A 160 -11.94 10.58 -16.77
C ALA A 160 -13.45 10.71 -16.57
N GLN A 161 -14.17 11.30 -17.54
CA GLN A 161 -15.62 11.40 -17.54
C GLN A 161 -16.30 10.04 -17.74
N GLU A 162 -15.76 9.19 -18.59
CA GLU A 162 -16.28 7.84 -18.79
C GLU A 162 -16.23 7.02 -17.51
N LEU A 163 -15.07 7.00 -16.83
CA LEU A 163 -14.92 6.29 -15.56
C LEU A 163 -15.77 6.93 -14.45
N TYR A 164 -15.91 8.24 -14.41
CA TYR A 164 -16.85 8.90 -13.48
C TYR A 164 -18.28 8.38 -13.68
N ARG A 165 -18.77 8.37 -14.94
CA ARG A 165 -20.12 7.89 -15.27
C ARG A 165 -20.34 6.43 -14.89
N LEU A 166 -19.31 5.60 -15.00
CA LEU A 166 -19.40 4.18 -14.65
C LEU A 166 -19.35 3.93 -13.14
N LEU A 167 -18.49 4.63 -12.41
CA LEU A 167 -18.12 4.26 -11.05
C LEU A 167 -18.72 5.18 -9.97
N ILE A 168 -19.02 6.44 -10.28
CA ILE A 168 -19.48 7.43 -9.30
C ILE A 168 -20.94 7.83 -9.57
N GLU A 169 -21.31 8.10 -10.81
CA GLU A 169 -22.66 8.59 -11.16
C GLU A 169 -23.79 7.68 -10.67
N PRO A 170 -23.68 6.32 -10.73
CA PRO A 170 -24.72 5.42 -10.24
C PRO A 170 -25.05 5.59 -8.75
N VAL A 171 -24.12 6.13 -7.98
CA VAL A 171 -24.25 6.31 -6.53
C VAL A 171 -24.21 7.77 -6.08
N ARG A 172 -24.06 8.73 -7.00
CA ARG A 172 -23.87 10.15 -6.69
C ARG A 172 -24.96 10.73 -5.77
N GLN A 173 -26.20 10.35 -5.98
CA GLN A 173 -27.33 10.80 -5.16
C GLN A 173 -27.44 10.09 -3.79
N LYS A 174 -26.69 9.00 -3.61
CA LYS A 174 -26.63 8.22 -2.36
C LYS A 174 -25.49 8.68 -1.45
N ILE A 175 -24.53 9.42 -1.99
CA ILE A 175 -23.43 10.04 -1.23
C ILE A 175 -24.03 11.19 -0.41
N ARG A 176 -23.97 11.08 0.91
CA ARG A 176 -24.48 12.05 1.86
C ARG A 176 -23.42 12.80 2.62
N GLY A 177 -22.27 12.17 2.80
CA GLY A 177 -21.11 12.76 3.45
C GLY A 177 -20.50 13.87 2.62
N LYS A 178 -19.69 14.67 3.28
CA LYS A 178 -18.83 15.68 2.64
C LYS A 178 -17.48 15.11 2.22
N GLU A 179 -17.13 13.93 2.72
CA GLU A 179 -15.88 13.23 2.47
C GLU A 179 -16.15 11.81 1.93
N LEU A 180 -15.26 11.32 1.09
CA LEU A 180 -15.31 9.97 0.56
C LEU A 180 -14.17 9.13 1.13
N LEU A 181 -14.52 7.99 1.71
CA LEU A 181 -13.58 6.92 2.03
C LEU A 181 -13.74 5.82 0.98
N ILE A 182 -12.73 5.59 0.16
CA ILE A 182 -12.79 4.63 -0.94
C ILE A 182 -11.99 3.39 -0.58
N ILE A 183 -12.64 2.23 -0.71
CA ILE A 183 -11.99 0.91 -0.64
C ILE A 183 -12.01 0.32 -2.04
N PRO A 184 -10.93 0.47 -2.80
CA PRO A 184 -10.83 -0.09 -4.13
C PRO A 184 -10.59 -1.59 -4.08
N HIS A 185 -10.85 -2.27 -5.19
CA HIS A 185 -10.56 -3.68 -5.38
C HIS A 185 -9.94 -3.89 -6.77
N ASP A 186 -8.98 -4.84 -6.87
CA ASP A 186 -8.35 -5.21 -8.13
C ASP A 186 -7.73 -3.98 -8.84
N VAL A 187 -7.94 -3.80 -10.13
CA VAL A 187 -7.39 -2.71 -10.93
C VAL A 187 -7.77 -1.31 -10.42
N LEU A 188 -8.82 -1.19 -9.61
CA LEU A 188 -9.23 0.10 -9.04
C LEU A 188 -8.22 0.67 -8.03
N HIS A 189 -7.29 -0.14 -7.50
CA HIS A 189 -6.17 0.37 -6.71
C HIS A 189 -5.25 1.32 -7.50
N TYR A 190 -5.26 1.22 -8.82
CA TYR A 190 -4.50 2.10 -9.70
C TYR A 190 -5.29 3.31 -10.21
N LEU A 191 -6.59 3.37 -9.92
CA LEU A 191 -7.44 4.45 -10.39
C LEU A 191 -7.31 5.67 -9.47
N PRO A 192 -6.84 6.82 -9.97
CA PRO A 192 -6.87 8.07 -9.21
C PRO A 192 -8.31 8.63 -9.23
N PHE A 193 -9.15 8.22 -8.27
CA PHE A 193 -10.52 8.71 -8.20
C PHE A 193 -10.60 10.24 -8.12
N GLN A 194 -9.60 10.89 -7.54
CA GLN A 194 -9.47 12.34 -7.48
C GLN A 194 -9.54 13.01 -8.86
N ALA A 195 -8.97 12.32 -9.88
CA ALA A 195 -8.88 12.82 -11.25
C ALA A 195 -10.09 12.49 -12.12
N LEU A 196 -11.10 11.82 -11.57
CA LEU A 196 -12.36 11.59 -12.29
C LEU A 196 -13.10 12.90 -12.46
N ILE A 197 -13.72 13.10 -13.64
CA ILE A 197 -14.37 14.36 -14.03
C ILE A 197 -15.88 14.14 -14.15
N ALA A 198 -16.64 14.91 -13.39
CA ALA A 198 -18.09 14.92 -13.47
C ALA A 198 -18.57 15.49 -14.82
N PRO A 199 -19.84 15.25 -15.22
CA PRO A 199 -20.43 15.87 -16.41
C PRO A 199 -20.38 17.41 -16.40
N SER A 200 -20.36 18.03 -15.22
CA SER A 200 -20.16 19.47 -15.02
C SER A 200 -18.77 19.98 -15.42
N GLY A 201 -17.79 19.08 -15.59
CA GLY A 201 -16.40 19.41 -15.85
C GLY A 201 -15.53 19.55 -14.58
N ARG A 202 -16.10 19.40 -13.39
CA ARG A 202 -15.36 19.44 -12.11
C ARG A 202 -14.71 18.10 -11.84
N TYR A 203 -13.53 18.13 -11.22
CA TYR A 203 -12.89 16.94 -10.69
C TYR A 203 -13.59 16.45 -9.40
N LEU A 204 -13.58 15.16 -9.16
CA LEU A 204 -14.20 14.57 -7.97
C LEU A 204 -13.59 15.13 -6.67
N ILE A 205 -12.28 15.43 -6.67
CA ILE A 205 -11.58 16.04 -5.52
C ILE A 205 -12.07 17.46 -5.21
N GLU A 206 -12.65 18.16 -6.17
CA GLU A 206 -13.22 19.50 -5.94
C GLU A 206 -14.58 19.44 -5.23
N ASP A 207 -15.23 18.27 -5.28
CA ASP A 207 -16.52 18.04 -4.63
C ASP A 207 -16.35 17.35 -3.27
N TYR A 208 -15.32 16.49 -3.13
CA TYR A 208 -15.07 15.68 -1.93
C TYR A 208 -13.59 15.52 -1.64
N PRO A 209 -13.12 15.75 -0.41
CA PRO A 209 -11.90 15.11 0.09
C PRO A 209 -12.01 13.60 -0.05
N ILE A 210 -10.92 12.95 -0.48
CA ILE A 210 -10.92 11.51 -0.77
C ILE A 210 -9.80 10.84 0.04
N GLU A 211 -10.20 9.90 0.88
CA GLU A 211 -9.28 8.98 1.57
C GLU A 211 -9.41 7.57 0.98
N TYR A 212 -8.35 6.79 1.10
CA TYR A 212 -8.33 5.38 0.66
C TYR A 212 -7.99 4.46 1.83
N LEU A 213 -8.65 3.32 1.86
CA LEU A 213 -8.24 2.19 2.69
C LEU A 213 -8.16 0.93 1.83
N SER A 214 -7.26 0.02 2.17
CA SER A 214 -7.21 -1.29 1.53
C SER A 214 -8.27 -2.26 2.07
N SER A 215 -8.91 -1.94 3.20
CA SER A 215 -10.01 -2.71 3.81
C SER A 215 -10.71 -1.86 4.86
N ALA A 216 -12.04 -2.01 5.00
CA ALA A 216 -12.82 -1.36 6.07
C ALA A 216 -12.31 -1.72 7.47
N SER A 217 -11.77 -2.91 7.64
CA SER A 217 -11.25 -3.36 8.93
C SER A 217 -10.02 -2.58 9.42
N LEU A 218 -9.33 -1.84 8.55
CA LEU A 218 -8.23 -0.96 8.95
C LEU A 218 -8.71 0.30 9.67
N MET A 219 -9.98 0.68 9.57
CA MET A 219 -10.54 1.89 10.20
C MET A 219 -10.31 1.92 11.72
N GLN A 220 -10.37 0.76 12.39
CA GLN A 220 -10.15 0.66 13.84
C GLN A 220 -8.73 1.08 14.25
N PHE A 221 -7.71 0.91 13.36
CA PHE A 221 -6.31 1.21 13.67
C PHE A 221 -5.90 2.63 13.31
N THR A 222 -6.55 3.22 12.30
CA THR A 222 -6.19 4.56 11.83
C THR A 222 -6.76 5.66 12.71
N LYS A 223 -7.93 5.44 13.36
CA LYS A 223 -8.58 6.44 14.22
C LYS A 223 -7.92 6.62 15.59
N GLU A 224 -7.51 5.53 16.21
CA GLU A 224 -6.95 5.56 17.57
C GLU A 224 -5.58 6.24 17.67
N LYS A 225 -4.88 6.39 16.52
CA LYS A 225 -3.48 6.84 16.46
C LYS A 225 -3.29 8.29 16.04
N LYS A 226 -4.34 9.00 15.61
CA LYS A 226 -4.21 10.40 15.16
C LYS A 226 -3.81 11.29 16.33
N LYS A 227 -2.65 11.96 16.22
CA LYS A 227 -2.17 12.94 17.18
C LYS A 227 -2.89 14.29 17.01
N SER A 228 -2.98 15.04 18.10
CA SER A 228 -3.58 16.40 18.12
C SER A 228 -2.66 17.47 17.53
N SER A 229 -1.35 17.25 17.50
CA SER A 229 -0.36 18.15 16.90
C SER A 229 0.70 17.35 16.13
N ARG A 230 1.28 17.98 15.12
CA ARG A 230 2.36 17.46 14.27
C ARG A 230 3.47 18.49 14.23
N ASP A 231 4.41 18.39 15.17
CA ASP A 231 5.43 19.42 15.38
C ASP A 231 6.81 19.02 14.84
N THR A 232 7.02 17.72 14.63
CA THR A 232 8.33 17.19 14.23
C THR A 232 8.27 16.51 12.87
N VAL A 233 9.23 16.84 12.00
CA VAL A 233 9.34 16.21 10.68
C VAL A 233 10.77 15.71 10.42
N LEU A 234 10.87 14.52 9.86
CA LEU A 234 12.06 13.97 9.24
C LEU A 234 11.83 13.95 7.74
N ALA A 235 12.52 14.84 7.01
CA ALA A 235 12.45 14.94 5.56
C ALA A 235 13.71 14.35 4.91
N LEU A 236 13.53 13.45 3.96
CA LEU A 236 14.59 12.86 3.16
C LEU A 236 14.43 13.36 1.71
N GLY A 237 15.52 13.83 1.10
CA GLY A 237 15.49 14.30 -0.27
C GLY A 237 16.72 13.91 -1.07
N ASN A 238 16.50 13.42 -2.30
CA ASN A 238 17.55 13.14 -3.28
C ASN A 238 18.71 12.28 -2.74
N PRO A 239 18.47 11.04 -2.24
CA PRO A 239 19.53 10.17 -1.75
C PRO A 239 20.60 9.91 -2.81
N ASP A 240 21.87 9.88 -2.42
CA ASP A 240 22.95 9.54 -3.33
C ASP A 240 23.00 8.04 -3.57
N ARG A 241 22.82 7.66 -4.85
CA ARG A 241 22.89 6.27 -5.32
C ARG A 241 24.20 5.94 -6.04
N GLY A 242 25.11 6.94 -6.17
CA GLY A 242 26.34 6.79 -6.93
C GLY A 242 26.16 6.84 -8.45
N ASP A 243 24.96 7.19 -8.94
CA ASP A 243 24.64 7.30 -10.37
C ASP A 243 23.76 8.55 -10.59
N GLU A 244 24.18 9.44 -11.50
CA GLU A 244 23.48 10.70 -11.82
C GLU A 244 22.05 10.44 -12.38
N ALA A 245 21.78 9.26 -12.92
CA ALA A 245 20.43 8.88 -13.37
C ALA A 245 19.38 8.89 -12.25
N PHE A 246 19.81 8.74 -11.00
CA PHE A 246 18.95 8.81 -9.82
C PHE A 246 18.89 10.20 -9.19
N ASN A 247 19.48 11.24 -9.80
CA ASN A 247 19.51 12.57 -9.23
C ASN A 247 18.15 13.28 -9.33
N LEU A 248 17.57 13.65 -8.19
CA LEU A 248 16.28 14.32 -8.03
C LEU A 248 16.50 15.74 -7.45
N ARG A 249 16.87 16.68 -8.28
CA ARG A 249 17.25 18.04 -7.83
C ARG A 249 16.12 18.79 -7.13
N PHE A 250 14.88 18.57 -7.54
CA PHE A 250 13.72 19.22 -6.92
C PHE A 250 13.30 18.51 -5.63
N ALA A 251 13.51 17.21 -5.48
CA ALA A 251 13.29 16.47 -4.24
C ALA A 251 14.17 16.99 -3.09
N GLU A 252 15.39 17.46 -3.39
CA GLU A 252 16.23 18.11 -2.39
C GLU A 252 15.64 19.43 -1.89
N ARG A 253 15.08 20.23 -2.81
CA ARG A 253 14.39 21.49 -2.45
C ARG A 253 13.11 21.21 -1.68
N GLU A 254 12.33 20.24 -2.12
CA GLU A 254 11.10 19.79 -1.48
C GLU A 254 11.34 19.43 -0.02
N ALA A 255 12.32 18.56 0.26
CA ALA A 255 12.66 18.17 1.63
C ALA A 255 13.06 19.37 2.52
N LYS A 256 13.83 20.33 1.98
CA LYS A 256 14.23 21.56 2.70
C LYS A 256 13.03 22.47 3.00
N GLU A 257 12.16 22.69 2.03
CA GLU A 257 11.01 23.58 2.18
C GLU A 257 9.93 23.01 3.10
N ILE A 258 9.65 21.71 2.98
CA ILE A 258 8.76 21.01 3.90
C ILE A 258 9.27 21.11 5.34
N ALA A 259 10.56 20.84 5.56
CA ALA A 259 11.15 20.95 6.90
C ALA A 259 11.11 22.36 7.47
N ALA A 260 11.19 23.39 6.63
CA ALA A 260 11.15 24.80 7.07
C ALA A 260 9.77 25.22 7.62
N VAL A 261 8.70 24.49 7.29
CA VAL A 261 7.33 24.76 7.79
C VAL A 261 7.15 24.30 9.24
N TYR A 262 7.95 23.34 9.71
CA TYR A 262 7.76 22.71 11.01
C TYR A 262 8.77 23.25 12.05
N PRO A 263 8.33 23.49 13.31
CA PRO A 263 9.18 24.05 14.36
C PRO A 263 10.40 23.19 14.71
N LYS A 264 10.24 21.87 14.58
CA LYS A 264 11.27 20.87 14.87
C LYS A 264 11.42 19.96 13.69
N SER A 265 12.48 20.14 12.92
CA SER A 265 12.71 19.37 11.71
C SER A 265 14.14 18.83 11.61
N SER A 266 14.26 17.72 10.93
CA SER A 266 15.53 17.13 10.50
C SER A 266 15.47 16.87 9.01
N VAL A 267 16.52 17.28 8.30
CA VAL A 267 16.63 17.10 6.84
C VAL A 267 17.83 16.21 6.55
N LEU A 268 17.62 15.14 5.83
CA LEU A 268 18.65 14.21 5.36
C LEU A 268 18.71 14.26 3.83
N LEU A 269 19.84 14.67 3.30
CA LEU A 269 20.05 14.84 1.86
C LEU A 269 21.24 14.02 1.41
N ARG A 270 21.22 13.63 0.15
CA ARG A 270 22.34 12.98 -0.52
C ARG A 270 22.84 11.77 0.29
N GLU A 271 24.11 11.74 0.65
CA GLU A 271 24.77 10.65 1.41
C GLU A 271 24.21 10.47 2.83
N GLN A 272 23.54 11.50 3.36
CA GLN A 272 22.95 11.43 4.71
C GLN A 272 21.60 10.69 4.73
N ALA A 273 20.94 10.56 3.59
CA ALA A 273 19.61 9.96 3.49
C ALA A 273 19.68 8.42 3.47
N THR A 274 20.26 7.82 4.53
CA THR A 274 20.51 6.39 4.65
C THR A 274 19.40 5.63 5.37
N LYS A 275 19.32 4.33 5.17
CA LYS A 275 18.42 3.42 5.87
C LYS A 275 18.65 3.44 7.40
N ALA A 276 19.90 3.44 7.83
CA ALA A 276 20.26 3.50 9.24
C ALA A 276 19.70 4.78 9.92
N LYS A 277 19.73 5.92 9.23
CA LYS A 277 19.17 7.18 9.74
C LYS A 277 17.64 7.14 9.84
N VAL A 278 16.94 6.51 8.88
CA VAL A 278 15.48 6.32 8.97
C VAL A 278 15.11 5.47 10.18
N VAL A 279 15.82 4.37 10.40
CA VAL A 279 15.59 3.47 11.57
C VAL A 279 15.85 4.20 12.89
N ALA A 280 16.92 4.98 12.97
CA ALA A 280 17.30 5.68 14.20
C ALA A 280 16.41 6.88 14.52
N LEU A 281 16.04 7.68 13.53
CA LEU A 281 15.34 8.97 13.72
C LEU A 281 13.84 8.88 13.49
N GLY A 282 13.38 7.96 12.63
CA GLY A 282 11.96 7.82 12.26
C GLY A 282 11.01 7.72 13.46
N PRO A 283 11.29 6.90 14.47
CA PRO A 283 10.39 6.74 15.63
C PRO A 283 10.16 8.00 16.47
N ALA A 284 11.03 9.01 16.37
CA ALA A 284 10.95 10.26 17.12
C ALA A 284 10.19 11.39 16.41
N ASN A 285 9.77 11.17 15.15
CA ASN A 285 9.13 12.20 14.34
C ASN A 285 7.65 11.94 14.13
N ASP A 286 6.85 13.02 14.04
CA ASP A 286 5.41 12.96 13.77
C ASP A 286 5.11 12.79 12.29
N ILE A 287 5.99 13.30 11.44
CA ILE A 287 5.90 13.19 9.99
C ILE A 287 7.22 12.64 9.43
N LEU A 288 7.11 11.66 8.55
CA LEU A 288 8.21 11.21 7.72
C LEU A 288 7.91 11.58 6.27
N HIS A 289 8.77 12.37 5.66
CA HIS A 289 8.63 12.79 4.28
C HIS A 289 9.78 12.22 3.42
N PHE A 290 9.44 11.39 2.45
CA PHE A 290 10.39 10.73 1.56
C PHE A 290 10.24 11.30 0.14
N ALA A 291 11.10 12.23 -0.24
CA ALA A 291 11.26 12.70 -1.62
C ALA A 291 12.43 11.91 -2.26
N VAL A 292 12.14 10.68 -2.67
CA VAL A 292 13.11 9.66 -3.07
C VAL A 292 12.60 8.85 -4.27
N HIS A 293 13.42 8.00 -4.85
CA HIS A 293 12.93 6.98 -5.78
C HIS A 293 12.31 5.79 -5.04
N ALA A 294 11.37 5.10 -5.69
CA ALA A 294 10.86 3.80 -5.28
C ALA A 294 11.05 2.77 -6.40
N GLU A 295 11.22 1.53 -6.00
CA GLU A 295 11.29 0.37 -6.90
C GLU A 295 10.16 -0.60 -6.50
N PHE A 296 9.31 -0.94 -7.46
CA PHE A 296 8.20 -1.87 -7.24
C PHE A 296 8.49 -3.20 -7.92
N ASN A 297 8.35 -4.28 -7.17
CA ASN A 297 8.44 -5.64 -7.68
C ASN A 297 7.05 -6.29 -7.67
N GLN A 298 6.53 -6.60 -8.85
CA GLN A 298 5.20 -7.20 -9.00
C GLN A 298 5.18 -8.70 -8.69
N GLU A 299 6.30 -9.39 -8.89
CA GLU A 299 6.43 -10.83 -8.63
C GLU A 299 6.66 -11.07 -7.15
N ASP A 300 7.40 -10.19 -6.48
CA ASP A 300 7.63 -10.19 -5.04
C ASP A 300 7.37 -8.80 -4.43
N PRO A 301 6.13 -8.43 -4.11
CA PRO A 301 5.79 -7.14 -3.56
C PRO A 301 6.52 -6.78 -2.26
N THR A 302 7.02 -7.79 -1.51
CA THR A 302 7.77 -7.57 -0.26
C THR A 302 9.17 -7.06 -0.49
N SER A 303 9.74 -7.29 -1.67
CA SER A 303 11.03 -6.74 -2.10
C SER A 303 10.94 -5.34 -2.72
N SER A 304 9.73 -4.82 -2.94
CA SER A 304 9.55 -3.41 -3.30
C SER A 304 10.18 -2.51 -2.25
N ALA A 305 10.81 -1.40 -2.64
CA ALA A 305 11.65 -0.62 -1.74
C ALA A 305 11.64 0.88 -2.04
N LEU A 306 11.88 1.69 -1.00
CA LEU A 306 12.35 3.06 -1.16
C LEU A 306 13.87 3.04 -1.37
N LEU A 307 14.35 3.81 -2.33
CA LEU A 307 15.76 3.87 -2.69
C LEU A 307 16.46 5.01 -1.92
N LEU A 308 17.17 4.66 -0.87
CA LEU A 308 17.94 5.55 -0.02
C LEU A 308 19.43 5.54 -0.40
N ALA A 309 20.22 6.40 0.21
CA ALA A 309 21.66 6.42 0.03
C ALA A 309 22.31 5.10 0.49
N ARG A 310 23.35 4.68 -0.24
CA ARG A 310 24.17 3.54 0.18
C ARG A 310 24.99 3.90 1.39
N ASP A 311 25.21 2.94 2.27
CA ASP A 311 26.01 3.13 3.49
C ASP A 311 26.90 1.90 3.72
N GLY A 312 28.18 2.03 3.39
CA GLY A 312 29.12 0.90 3.43
C GLY A 312 28.70 -0.25 2.51
N SER A 313 28.44 -1.41 3.09
CA SER A 313 27.98 -2.61 2.37
C SER A 313 26.46 -2.63 2.12
N GLU A 314 25.71 -1.70 2.74
CA GLU A 314 24.25 -1.60 2.58
C GLU A 314 23.88 -1.02 1.21
N ASP A 315 22.97 -1.69 0.52
CA ASP A 315 22.54 -1.30 -0.82
C ASP A 315 21.62 -0.06 -0.85
N GLY A 316 21.19 0.40 0.33
CA GLY A 316 20.30 1.55 0.50
C GLY A 316 18.84 1.28 0.14
N LYS A 317 18.42 0.03 -0.07
CA LYS A 317 17.03 -0.32 -0.29
C LYS A 317 16.32 -0.50 1.06
N LEU A 318 15.34 0.35 1.34
CA LEU A 318 14.43 0.15 2.47
C LEU A 318 13.21 -0.61 1.96
N THR A 319 13.23 -1.92 2.10
CA THR A 319 12.23 -2.83 1.54
C THR A 319 10.92 -2.80 2.33
N VAL A 320 9.82 -3.21 1.68
CA VAL A 320 8.52 -3.43 2.33
C VAL A 320 8.68 -4.34 3.55
N GLN A 321 9.45 -5.43 3.43
CA GLN A 321 9.73 -6.35 4.52
C GLN A 321 10.40 -5.66 5.71
N GLU A 322 11.39 -4.80 5.46
CA GLU A 322 12.08 -4.05 6.52
C GLU A 322 11.16 -3.00 7.15
N ILE A 323 10.33 -2.30 6.34
CA ILE A 323 9.37 -1.31 6.85
C ILE A 323 8.38 -1.98 7.82
N PHE A 324 7.91 -3.19 7.54
CA PHE A 324 7.06 -3.96 8.47
C PHE A 324 7.71 -4.16 9.85
N SER A 325 9.03 -4.22 9.91
CA SER A 325 9.78 -4.41 11.14
C SER A 325 10.02 -3.11 11.93
N LEU A 326 9.74 -1.95 11.33
CA LEU A 326 9.91 -0.66 11.99
C LEU A 326 8.85 -0.45 13.09
N ASN A 327 9.21 0.32 14.10
CA ASN A 327 8.30 0.79 15.14
C ASN A 327 8.15 2.30 15.04
N LEU A 328 7.36 2.74 14.08
CA LEU A 328 7.14 4.15 13.82
C LEU A 328 6.04 4.70 14.75
N LYS A 329 6.23 5.94 15.18
CA LYS A 329 5.24 6.73 15.93
C LYS A 329 4.75 7.92 15.10
N ALA A 330 5.12 7.94 13.84
CA ALA A 330 4.71 8.97 12.90
C ALA A 330 3.19 8.92 12.68
N ASP A 331 2.56 10.08 12.69
CA ASP A 331 1.13 10.24 12.37
C ASP A 331 0.90 10.29 10.85
N LEU A 332 1.92 10.67 10.10
CA LEU A 332 1.87 10.77 8.64
C LEU A 332 3.19 10.34 8.01
N VAL A 333 3.09 9.51 6.98
CA VAL A 333 4.18 9.25 6.04
C VAL A 333 3.79 9.80 4.67
N VAL A 334 4.67 10.58 4.05
CA VAL A 334 4.52 11.09 2.69
C VAL A 334 5.58 10.43 1.81
N LEU A 335 5.12 9.73 0.78
CA LEU A 335 5.95 9.08 -0.21
C LEU A 335 5.87 9.88 -1.52
N SER A 336 6.64 10.98 -1.59
CA SER A 336 6.88 11.72 -2.83
C SER A 336 7.90 10.96 -3.67
N ALA A 337 7.52 9.75 -4.08
CA ALA A 337 8.39 8.81 -4.77
C ALA A 337 7.77 8.47 -6.13
N CYS A 338 8.61 8.48 -7.17
CA CYS A 338 8.17 8.08 -8.50
C CYS A 338 8.04 6.57 -8.56
N GLU A 339 6.93 6.09 -9.09
CA GLU A 339 6.74 4.70 -9.45
C GLU A 339 7.59 4.36 -10.68
N THR A 340 8.78 3.80 -10.46
CA THR A 340 9.71 3.46 -11.55
C THR A 340 9.47 2.06 -12.15
N GLY A 341 8.51 1.29 -11.64
CA GLY A 341 8.39 -0.14 -11.94
C GLY A 341 7.05 -0.66 -12.44
N LEU A 342 5.99 0.12 -12.59
CA LEU A 342 4.72 -0.40 -13.10
C LEU A 342 4.74 -0.66 -14.61
N GLY A 343 5.47 -1.69 -15.03
CA GLY A 343 5.40 -2.20 -16.41
C GLY A 343 4.07 -2.88 -16.74
N LYS A 344 3.45 -3.54 -15.80
CA LYS A 344 2.15 -4.23 -15.94
C LYS A 344 1.26 -3.92 -14.75
N ILE A 345 0.01 -3.53 -15.02
CA ILE A 345 -1.03 -3.46 -13.98
C ILE A 345 -1.36 -4.89 -13.58
N SER A 346 -1.17 -5.22 -12.31
CA SER A 346 -1.58 -6.48 -11.69
C SER A 346 -2.89 -6.30 -10.90
N ASN A 347 -2.97 -6.78 -9.70
CA ASN A 347 -4.14 -6.65 -8.83
C ASN A 347 -4.01 -5.54 -7.76
N GLY A 348 -2.97 -4.70 -7.83
CA GLY A 348 -2.73 -3.59 -6.91
C GLY A 348 -1.97 -3.97 -5.63
N ASP A 349 -1.53 -5.20 -5.51
CA ASP A 349 -0.90 -5.73 -4.29
C ASP A 349 0.41 -5.01 -3.95
N GLU A 350 1.17 -4.58 -4.93
CA GLU A 350 2.43 -3.86 -4.78
C GLU A 350 2.25 -2.46 -4.14
N ILE A 351 1.22 -1.71 -4.55
CA ILE A 351 0.90 -0.39 -3.97
C ILE A 351 0.37 -0.57 -2.55
N VAL A 352 -0.54 -1.53 -2.39
CA VAL A 352 -1.11 -1.88 -1.08
C VAL A 352 -0.02 -2.37 -0.14
N GLY A 353 1.01 -3.08 -0.65
CA GLY A 353 2.12 -3.61 0.14
C GLY A 353 2.91 -2.51 0.85
N LEU A 354 3.36 -1.47 0.12
CA LEU A 354 4.16 -0.39 0.70
C LEU A 354 3.34 0.46 1.69
N THR A 355 2.13 0.87 1.31
CA THR A 355 1.23 1.62 2.19
C THR A 355 0.89 0.83 3.46
N ARG A 356 0.58 -0.46 3.30
CA ARG A 356 0.26 -1.36 4.41
C ARG A 356 1.44 -1.54 5.34
N ALA A 357 2.66 -1.62 4.82
CA ALA A 357 3.87 -1.74 5.63
C ALA A 357 4.04 -0.57 6.58
N PHE A 358 3.82 0.67 6.13
CA PHE A 358 3.88 1.85 6.99
C PHE A 358 2.74 1.90 8.01
N ILE A 359 1.51 1.54 7.62
CA ILE A 359 0.37 1.43 8.56
C ILE A 359 0.70 0.39 9.64
N TYR A 360 1.23 -0.74 9.24
CA TYR A 360 1.66 -1.80 10.16
C TYR A 360 2.81 -1.34 11.07
N ALA A 361 3.78 -0.61 10.53
CA ALA A 361 4.87 -0.03 11.30
C ALA A 361 4.39 1.00 12.36
N GLY A 362 3.12 1.41 12.31
CA GLY A 362 2.49 2.26 13.32
C GLY A 362 1.97 3.61 12.83
N THR A 363 2.06 3.89 11.52
CA THR A 363 1.63 5.16 10.94
C THR A 363 0.17 5.09 10.49
N PRO A 364 -0.76 5.90 11.04
CA PRO A 364 -2.18 5.85 10.67
C PRO A 364 -2.49 6.44 9.29
N SER A 365 -1.63 7.30 8.74
CA SER A 365 -1.88 7.99 7.46
C SER A 365 -0.67 7.91 6.54
N VAL A 366 -0.91 7.58 5.27
CA VAL A 366 0.12 7.54 4.22
C VAL A 366 -0.36 8.29 2.99
N ILE A 367 0.43 9.22 2.49
CA ILE A 367 0.23 9.86 1.18
C ILE A 367 1.24 9.24 0.21
N THR A 368 0.77 8.77 -0.93
CA THR A 368 1.64 8.18 -1.96
C THR A 368 1.20 8.59 -3.35
N THR A 369 2.14 8.61 -4.28
CA THR A 369 1.86 8.80 -5.70
C THR A 369 1.35 7.49 -6.32
N LEU A 370 0.44 7.59 -7.28
CA LEU A 370 -0.14 6.44 -7.98
C LEU A 370 0.48 6.18 -9.36
N TRP A 371 1.38 7.03 -9.83
CA TRP A 371 2.09 6.91 -11.12
C TRP A 371 3.41 7.65 -11.07
N LYS A 372 4.22 7.46 -12.12
CA LYS A 372 5.48 8.20 -12.28
C LYS A 372 5.19 9.69 -12.43
N VAL A 373 5.64 10.46 -11.46
CA VAL A 373 5.51 11.93 -11.44
C VAL A 373 6.82 12.59 -11.84
N ASN A 374 6.73 13.80 -12.37
CA ASN A 374 7.90 14.61 -12.67
C ASN A 374 8.44 15.24 -11.38
N ASP A 375 9.75 15.17 -11.14
CA ASP A 375 10.43 15.70 -9.96
C ASP A 375 10.02 17.16 -9.64
N ARG A 376 10.00 18.04 -10.66
CA ARG A 376 9.55 19.44 -10.48
C ARG A 376 8.06 19.53 -10.14
N ALA A 377 7.21 18.74 -10.79
CA ALA A 377 5.77 18.78 -10.54
C ALA A 377 5.43 18.30 -9.11
N SER A 378 6.15 17.30 -8.61
CA SER A 378 6.01 16.84 -7.21
C SER A 378 6.37 17.94 -6.24
N TYR A 379 7.52 18.57 -6.44
CA TYR A 379 7.95 19.73 -5.63
C TYR A 379 6.91 20.86 -5.62
N GLU A 380 6.36 21.25 -6.80
CA GLU A 380 5.35 22.31 -6.88
C GLU A 380 4.03 21.96 -6.16
N LEU A 381 3.70 20.67 -6.08
CA LEU A 381 2.50 20.20 -5.37
C LEU A 381 2.70 20.10 -3.85
N MET A 382 3.92 19.74 -3.41
CA MET A 382 4.19 19.40 -2.01
C MET A 382 4.62 20.61 -1.15
N LYS A 383 5.02 21.73 -1.77
CA LYS A 383 5.49 22.93 -1.05
C LYS A 383 4.30 23.78 -0.44
#